data_9aed820308753f857e5732215ad37334
#
_entry.id   9aed820308753f857e5732215ad37334
#
_cell.length_a   1.000
_cell.length_b   1.000
_cell.length_c   1.000
_cell.angle_alpha   90.00
_cell.angle_beta   90.00
_cell.angle_gamma   90.00
#
_symmetry.space_group_name_H-M   'P 1'
#
loop_
_entity.id
_entity.type
_entity.pdbx_description
1 polymer ?
#
loop_
_entity_poly.entity_id
_entity_poly.type
_entity_poly.pdbx_seq_one_letter_code
_entity_poly.pdbx_strand_id
1 'polypeptide(L)'
;MARRKKEAQSVHRKNISLAAEQLFIKNGIENTSMSDIAKAAGYSKATLYVYFQNKEELVGFLVLESMRKLYDYINTAIQQKDNTKECYKEICLSLVKYQEEYPFYFHMVLEKINVDFESGHFLPEEKETFLVGEQINDLLADFLKKGINCGDIRPDIEIVPTIFSFWGMAAGLIRLAKNKEEYIAQRMEKSGQDFLFYGFDMLYRSIVS
;
A
#
# COMPACT_ATOMS: atom_id res chain seq x y z
N MET A 1 -18.50 -25.59 34.21
CA MET A 1 -18.10 -25.40 32.80
C MET A 1 -17.90 -23.93 32.53
N ALA A 2 -16.67 -23.47 32.34
CA ALA A 2 -16.39 -22.06 32.05
C ALA A 2 -16.92 -21.71 30.65
N ARG A 3 -17.81 -20.70 30.56
CA ARG A 3 -18.38 -20.18 29.32
C ARG A 3 -17.22 -19.56 28.52
N ARG A 4 -16.76 -20.20 27.45
CA ARG A 4 -15.75 -19.65 26.54
C ARG A 4 -16.21 -18.24 26.12
N LYS A 5 -15.39 -17.20 26.44
CA LYS A 5 -15.65 -15.84 26.04
C LYS A 5 -15.73 -15.83 24.49
N LYS A 6 -16.85 -15.40 23.94
CA LYS A 6 -17.05 -15.33 22.48
C LYS A 6 -16.03 -14.32 21.94
N GLU A 7 -15.09 -14.77 21.11
CA GLU A 7 -14.12 -13.88 20.49
C GLU A 7 -14.82 -12.83 19.63
N ALA A 8 -14.24 -11.64 19.56
CA ALA A 8 -14.80 -10.57 18.76
C ALA A 8 -14.78 -10.93 17.27
N GLN A 9 -15.78 -10.49 16.51
CA GLN A 9 -15.89 -10.75 15.07
C GLN A 9 -14.63 -10.33 14.30
N SER A 10 -13.99 -9.22 14.72
CA SER A 10 -12.73 -8.71 14.15
C SER A 10 -11.57 -9.72 14.25
N VAL A 11 -11.49 -10.49 15.34
CA VAL A 11 -10.47 -11.53 15.53
C VAL A 11 -10.63 -12.64 14.51
N HIS A 12 -11.87 -13.09 14.30
CA HIS A 12 -12.16 -14.14 13.32
C HIS A 12 -11.89 -13.66 11.88
N ARG A 13 -12.32 -12.43 11.53
CA ARG A 13 -12.02 -11.84 10.23
C ARG A 13 -10.51 -11.75 9.99
N LYS A 14 -9.74 -11.31 10.98
CA LYS A 14 -8.28 -11.24 10.90
C LYS A 14 -7.64 -12.63 10.72
N ASN A 15 -8.07 -13.65 11.46
CA ASN A 15 -7.53 -15.01 11.32
C ASN A 15 -7.80 -15.59 9.91
N ILE A 16 -9.00 -15.37 9.39
CA ILE A 16 -9.39 -15.80 8.04
C ILE A 16 -8.57 -15.06 6.99
N SER A 17 -8.42 -13.73 7.13
CA SER A 17 -7.66 -12.91 6.17
C SER A 17 -6.18 -13.27 6.13
N LEU A 18 -5.55 -13.61 7.26
CA LEU A 18 -4.16 -14.08 7.30
C LEU A 18 -3.99 -15.42 6.57
N ALA A 19 -4.92 -16.35 6.74
CA ALA A 19 -4.89 -17.62 6.00
C ALA A 19 -5.10 -17.41 4.50
N ALA A 20 -5.99 -16.50 4.11
CA ALA A 20 -6.24 -16.14 2.73
C ALA A 20 -5.01 -15.49 2.08
N GLU A 21 -4.38 -14.54 2.77
CA GLU A 21 -3.15 -13.88 2.33
C GLU A 21 -2.06 -14.90 1.99
N GLN A 22 -1.80 -15.86 2.89
CA GLN A 22 -0.80 -16.91 2.66
C GLN A 22 -1.11 -17.76 1.42
N LEU A 23 -2.38 -18.11 1.23
CA LEU A 23 -2.81 -18.87 0.05
C LEU A 23 -2.74 -18.04 -1.23
N PHE A 24 -3.10 -16.76 -1.18
CA PHE A 24 -3.02 -15.85 -2.32
C PHE A 24 -1.57 -15.62 -2.77
N ILE A 25 -0.66 -15.46 -1.82
CA ILE A 25 0.78 -15.36 -2.11
C ILE A 25 1.30 -16.64 -2.80
N LYS A 26 0.85 -17.81 -2.32
CA LYS A 26 1.35 -19.10 -2.81
C LYS A 26 0.74 -19.52 -4.15
N ASN A 27 -0.57 -19.34 -4.32
CA ASN A 27 -1.35 -19.96 -5.40
C ASN A 27 -1.93 -18.90 -6.36
N GLY A 28 -1.91 -17.61 -6.00
CA GLY A 28 -2.67 -16.55 -6.65
C GLY A 28 -4.12 -16.46 -6.15
N ILE A 29 -4.72 -15.29 -6.30
CA ILE A 29 -6.11 -15.02 -5.88
C ILE A 29 -7.09 -15.89 -6.67
N GLU A 30 -6.89 -15.99 -7.99
CA GLU A 30 -7.81 -16.71 -8.88
C GLU A 30 -7.86 -18.23 -8.57
N ASN A 31 -6.70 -18.81 -8.26
CA ASN A 31 -6.57 -20.24 -8.00
C ASN A 31 -6.88 -20.66 -6.55
N THR A 32 -7.31 -19.74 -5.70
CA THR A 32 -7.65 -19.99 -4.30
C THR A 32 -9.16 -19.95 -4.09
N SER A 33 -9.74 -21.03 -3.58
CA SER A 33 -11.17 -21.09 -3.28
C SER A 33 -11.48 -20.72 -1.83
N MET A 34 -12.72 -20.27 -1.57
CA MET A 34 -13.22 -20.03 -0.20
C MET A 34 -13.15 -21.30 0.67
N SER A 35 -13.24 -22.48 0.07
CA SER A 35 -13.10 -23.76 0.80
C SER A 35 -11.66 -24.00 1.26
N ASP A 36 -10.67 -23.66 0.43
CA ASP A 36 -9.25 -23.77 0.79
C ASP A 36 -8.92 -22.81 1.93
N ILE A 37 -9.44 -21.59 1.87
CA ILE A 37 -9.27 -20.58 2.90
C ILE A 37 -9.89 -21.04 4.22
N ALA A 38 -11.12 -21.56 4.19
CA ALA A 38 -11.78 -22.09 5.40
C ALA A 38 -10.95 -23.20 6.06
N LYS A 39 -10.47 -24.15 5.26
CA LYS A 39 -9.61 -25.24 5.73
C LYS A 39 -8.30 -24.72 6.33
N ALA A 40 -7.62 -23.80 5.65
CA ALA A 40 -6.36 -23.22 6.12
C ALA A 40 -6.53 -22.41 7.42
N ALA A 41 -7.64 -21.69 7.55
CA ALA A 41 -7.97 -20.90 8.73
C ALA A 41 -8.52 -21.74 9.91
N GLY A 42 -8.77 -23.04 9.72
CA GLY A 42 -9.34 -23.93 10.75
C GLY A 42 -10.84 -23.70 10.99
N TYR A 43 -11.58 -23.19 10.00
CA TYR A 43 -13.03 -22.96 10.06
C TYR A 43 -13.79 -23.93 9.15
N SER A 44 -15.06 -24.19 9.50
CA SER A 44 -15.98 -24.80 8.53
C SER A 44 -16.30 -23.79 7.41
N LYS A 45 -16.63 -24.29 6.22
CA LYS A 45 -17.06 -23.44 5.10
C LYS A 45 -18.27 -22.56 5.48
N ALA A 46 -19.23 -23.11 6.20
CA ALA A 46 -20.39 -22.37 6.70
C ALA A 46 -19.99 -21.23 7.65
N THR A 47 -19.04 -21.50 8.55
CA THR A 47 -18.53 -20.49 9.49
C THR A 47 -17.79 -19.36 8.75
N LEU A 48 -17.01 -19.68 7.72
CA LEU A 48 -16.30 -18.68 6.93
C LEU A 48 -17.29 -17.71 6.28
N TYR A 49 -18.39 -18.22 5.69
CA TYR A 49 -19.41 -17.38 5.05
C TYR A 49 -20.20 -16.49 6.05
N VAL A 50 -20.11 -16.71 7.35
CA VAL A 50 -20.62 -15.78 8.36
C VAL A 50 -19.77 -14.49 8.43
N TYR A 51 -18.48 -14.58 8.11
CA TYR A 51 -17.52 -13.48 8.21
C TYR A 51 -17.24 -12.80 6.88
N PHE A 52 -17.26 -13.53 5.77
CA PHE A 52 -17.05 -13.04 4.41
C PHE A 52 -18.03 -13.72 3.45
N GLN A 53 -18.86 -12.95 2.79
CA GLN A 53 -19.90 -13.46 1.90
C GLN A 53 -19.33 -14.11 0.63
N ASN A 54 -18.19 -13.59 0.16
CA ASN A 54 -17.53 -14.05 -1.06
C ASN A 54 -16.02 -13.75 -1.01
N LYS A 55 -15.29 -14.14 -2.06
CA LYS A 55 -13.86 -13.91 -2.18
C LYS A 55 -13.53 -12.42 -2.41
N GLU A 56 -14.40 -11.71 -3.10
CA GLU A 56 -14.27 -10.28 -3.40
C GLU A 56 -14.29 -9.45 -2.12
N GLU A 57 -15.20 -9.72 -1.17
CA GLU A 57 -15.23 -9.06 0.14
C GLU A 57 -13.94 -9.31 0.92
N LEU A 58 -13.43 -10.54 0.88
CA LEU A 58 -12.18 -10.89 1.56
C LEU A 58 -10.96 -10.20 0.91
N VAL A 59 -10.93 -10.10 -0.41
CA VAL A 59 -9.89 -9.33 -1.14
C VAL A 59 -9.99 -7.85 -0.80
N GLY A 60 -11.20 -7.27 -0.80
CA GLY A 60 -11.43 -5.89 -0.38
C GLY A 60 -10.95 -5.60 1.03
N PHE A 61 -11.17 -6.53 1.97
CA PHE A 61 -10.64 -6.43 3.32
C PHE A 61 -9.10 -6.41 3.36
N LEU A 62 -8.43 -7.25 2.58
CA LEU A 62 -6.97 -7.25 2.48
C LEU A 62 -6.42 -5.99 1.82
N VAL A 63 -7.11 -5.44 0.81
CA VAL A 63 -6.75 -4.15 0.19
C VAL A 63 -6.83 -3.04 1.23
N LEU A 64 -7.90 -2.99 2.02
CA LEU A 64 -8.05 -2.00 3.10
C LEU A 64 -6.92 -2.11 4.14
N GLU A 65 -6.59 -3.32 4.57
CA GLU A 65 -5.48 -3.54 5.52
C GLU A 65 -4.13 -3.11 4.93
N SER A 66 -3.92 -3.34 3.62
CA SER A 66 -2.72 -2.88 2.93
C SER A 66 -2.63 -1.36 2.84
N MET A 67 -3.75 -0.68 2.58
CA MET A 67 -3.81 0.79 2.56
C MET A 67 -3.56 1.41 3.93
N ARG A 68 -4.11 0.82 4.99
CA ARG A 68 -3.86 1.27 6.37
C ARG A 68 -2.37 1.15 6.74
N LYS A 69 -1.73 0.04 6.37
CA LYS A 69 -0.28 -0.12 6.55
C LYS A 69 0.51 0.94 5.77
N LEU A 70 0.16 1.16 4.51
CA LEU A 70 0.83 2.18 3.68
C LEU A 70 0.68 3.58 4.31
N TYR A 71 -0.51 3.92 4.82
CA TYR A 71 -0.74 5.15 5.57
C TYR A 71 0.22 5.27 6.75
N ASP A 72 0.35 4.22 7.57
CA ASP A 72 1.24 4.22 8.75
C ASP A 72 2.70 4.44 8.36
N TYR A 73 3.17 3.82 7.26
CA TYR A 73 4.53 4.00 6.74
C TYR A 73 4.81 5.43 6.32
N ILE A 74 3.91 6.03 5.55
CA ILE A 74 4.05 7.42 5.05
C ILE A 74 3.91 8.42 6.20
N ASN A 75 2.90 8.26 7.05
CA ASN A 75 2.70 9.14 8.20
C ASN A 75 3.92 9.15 9.12
N THR A 76 4.48 7.96 9.43
CA THR A 76 5.70 7.84 10.23
C THR A 76 6.89 8.54 9.57
N ALA A 77 7.07 8.37 8.25
CA ALA A 77 8.17 9.00 7.51
C ALA A 77 8.08 10.54 7.55
N ILE A 78 6.87 11.09 7.40
CA ILE A 78 6.65 12.55 7.42
C ILE A 78 6.92 13.14 8.81
N GLN A 79 6.58 12.42 9.89
CA GLN A 79 6.77 12.90 11.26
C GLN A 79 8.23 12.85 11.74
N GLN A 80 9.11 12.11 11.09
CA GLN A 80 10.50 11.91 11.54
C GLN A 80 11.45 13.05 11.19
N LYS A 81 11.12 13.90 10.23
CA LYS A 81 12.03 14.93 9.68
C LYS A 81 11.32 16.26 9.47
N ASP A 82 12.02 17.32 9.84
CA ASP A 82 11.54 18.69 9.62
C ASP A 82 12.01 19.29 8.28
N ASN A 83 13.17 18.86 7.77
CA ASN A 83 13.73 19.32 6.51
C ASN A 83 13.02 18.63 5.33
N THR A 84 12.61 19.41 4.33
CA THR A 84 11.84 18.94 3.18
C THR A 84 12.55 17.83 2.39
N LYS A 85 13.86 17.97 2.13
CA LYS A 85 14.65 16.98 1.40
C LYS A 85 14.78 15.66 2.17
N GLU A 86 15.05 15.74 3.46
CA GLU A 86 15.17 14.55 4.30
C GLU A 86 13.81 13.87 4.47
N CYS A 87 12.74 14.65 4.65
CA CYS A 87 11.38 14.11 4.71
C CYS A 87 11.00 13.38 3.41
N TYR A 88 11.26 13.99 2.24
CA TYR A 88 11.07 13.33 0.95
C TYR A 88 11.82 12.00 0.85
N LYS A 89 13.09 12.00 1.26
CA LYS A 89 13.92 10.79 1.28
C LYS A 89 13.32 9.70 2.17
N GLU A 90 12.86 10.05 3.36
CA GLU A 90 12.21 9.09 4.28
C GLU A 90 10.90 8.54 3.71
N ILE A 91 10.09 9.37 3.03
CA ILE A 91 8.90 8.90 2.31
C ILE A 91 9.29 7.84 1.27
N CYS A 92 10.30 8.11 0.43
CA CYS A 92 10.77 7.16 -0.58
C CYS A 92 11.29 5.86 0.05
N LEU A 93 12.11 5.96 1.10
CA LEU A 93 12.65 4.80 1.82
C LEU A 93 11.53 3.98 2.50
N SER A 94 10.51 4.64 3.02
CA SER A 94 9.35 3.96 3.62
C SER A 94 8.58 3.14 2.60
N LEU A 95 8.46 3.61 1.36
CA LEU A 95 7.84 2.85 0.26
C LEU A 95 8.66 1.62 -0.14
N VAL A 96 10.00 1.75 -0.19
CA VAL A 96 10.89 0.61 -0.45
C VAL A 96 10.74 -0.43 0.65
N LYS A 97 10.82 0.02 1.91
CA LYS A 97 10.66 -0.85 3.08
C LYS A 97 9.27 -1.53 3.10
N TYR A 98 8.21 -0.78 2.79
CA TYR A 98 6.87 -1.34 2.68
C TYR A 98 6.80 -2.44 1.61
N GLN A 99 7.41 -2.24 0.44
CA GLN A 99 7.47 -3.26 -0.61
C GLN A 99 8.28 -4.49 -0.19
N GLU A 100 9.40 -4.31 0.53
CA GLU A 100 10.24 -5.41 1.01
C GLU A 100 9.53 -6.26 2.08
N GLU A 101 8.87 -5.62 3.04
CA GLU A 101 8.16 -6.31 4.13
C GLU A 101 6.80 -6.87 3.72
N TYR A 102 6.11 -6.19 2.78
CA TYR A 102 4.75 -6.51 2.36
C TYR A 102 4.59 -6.49 0.82
N PRO A 103 5.35 -7.32 0.07
CA PRO A 103 5.34 -7.28 -1.40
C PRO A 103 3.96 -7.59 -1.99
N PHE A 104 3.19 -8.48 -1.37
CA PHE A 104 1.82 -8.78 -1.77
C PHE A 104 0.90 -7.57 -1.60
N TYR A 105 0.98 -6.86 -0.48
CA TYR A 105 0.20 -5.66 -0.22
C TYR A 105 0.60 -4.51 -1.14
N PHE A 106 1.88 -4.31 -1.37
CA PHE A 106 2.37 -3.31 -2.32
C PHE A 106 1.79 -3.51 -3.72
N HIS A 107 1.72 -4.77 -4.18
CA HIS A 107 1.09 -5.13 -5.44
C HIS A 107 -0.42 -4.83 -5.44
N MET A 108 -1.14 -5.19 -4.39
CA MET A 108 -2.59 -4.95 -4.28
C MET A 108 -2.95 -3.47 -4.33
N VAL A 109 -2.20 -2.61 -3.62
CA VAL A 109 -2.43 -1.15 -3.60
C VAL A 109 -2.32 -0.55 -5.00
N LEU A 110 -1.40 -1.03 -5.83
CA LEU A 110 -1.18 -0.49 -7.17
C LEU A 110 -2.19 -0.96 -8.21
N GLU A 111 -2.84 -2.11 -8.01
CA GLU A 111 -3.65 -2.74 -9.07
C GLU A 111 -5.17 -2.72 -8.82
N LYS A 112 -5.61 -2.55 -7.58
CA LYS A 112 -7.00 -2.87 -7.20
C LYS A 112 -7.83 -1.71 -6.60
N ILE A 113 -7.34 -0.46 -6.69
CA ILE A 113 -8.13 0.68 -6.18
C ILE A 113 -8.95 1.28 -7.33
N ASN A 114 -9.99 0.58 -7.72
CA ASN A 114 -11.03 1.14 -8.59
C ASN A 114 -12.32 1.23 -7.78
N VAL A 115 -12.66 2.43 -7.31
CA VAL A 115 -13.94 2.71 -6.68
C VAL A 115 -14.87 3.27 -7.74
N ASP A 116 -15.90 2.54 -8.08
CA ASP A 116 -16.96 3.02 -8.97
C ASP A 116 -17.94 3.89 -8.17
N PHE A 117 -17.69 5.20 -8.16
CA PHE A 117 -18.57 6.17 -7.50
C PHE A 117 -19.93 6.32 -8.14
N GLU A 118 -20.08 5.95 -9.42
CA GLU A 118 -21.33 6.13 -10.17
C GLU A 118 -22.35 5.03 -9.84
N SER A 119 -21.89 3.82 -9.54
CA SER A 119 -22.79 2.69 -9.25
C SER A 119 -23.54 2.80 -7.93
N GLY A 120 -23.03 3.57 -6.97
CA GLY A 120 -23.60 3.70 -5.62
C GLY A 120 -23.56 2.40 -4.79
N HIS A 121 -22.98 1.33 -5.34
CA HIS A 121 -22.88 0.01 -4.72
C HIS A 121 -21.44 -0.23 -4.24
N PHE A 122 -21.12 0.23 -3.03
CA PHE A 122 -19.83 0.02 -2.40
C PHE A 122 -19.93 -1.08 -1.36
N LEU A 123 -18.95 -1.99 -1.35
CA LEU A 123 -18.65 -2.72 -0.14
C LEU A 123 -18.13 -1.75 0.93
N PRO A 124 -18.42 -1.98 2.22
CA PRO A 124 -17.94 -1.12 3.30
C PRO A 124 -16.41 -0.92 3.25
N GLU A 125 -15.66 -1.97 2.93
CA GLU A 125 -14.21 -1.97 2.79
C GLU A 125 -13.72 -1.09 1.63
N GLU A 126 -14.45 -1.02 0.51
CA GLU A 126 -14.10 -0.17 -0.64
C GLU A 126 -14.20 1.30 -0.27
N LYS A 127 -15.27 1.69 0.43
CA LYS A 127 -15.44 3.06 0.92
C LYS A 127 -14.33 3.45 1.90
N GLU A 128 -13.99 2.57 2.85
CA GLU A 128 -12.91 2.82 3.80
C GLU A 128 -11.55 2.89 3.08
N THR A 129 -11.31 2.03 2.10
CA THR A 129 -10.09 2.05 1.28
C THR A 129 -9.90 3.40 0.58
N PHE A 130 -10.98 3.92 -0.02
CA PHE A 130 -10.97 5.25 -0.61
C PHE A 130 -10.62 6.33 0.42
N LEU A 131 -11.27 6.33 1.58
CA LEU A 131 -11.02 7.32 2.63
C LEU A 131 -9.57 7.27 3.15
N VAL A 132 -8.99 6.08 3.29
CA VAL A 132 -7.57 5.95 3.65
C VAL A 132 -6.67 6.46 2.52
N GLY A 133 -7.02 6.22 1.26
CA GLY A 133 -6.33 6.77 0.09
C GLY A 133 -6.31 8.30 0.11
N GLU A 134 -7.45 8.95 0.39
CA GLU A 134 -7.54 10.40 0.52
C GLU A 134 -6.69 10.92 1.71
N GLN A 135 -6.69 10.22 2.84
CA GLN A 135 -5.81 10.58 3.97
C GLN A 135 -4.32 10.54 3.59
N ILE A 136 -3.90 9.55 2.79
CA ILE A 136 -2.52 9.48 2.28
C ILE A 136 -2.22 10.66 1.35
N ASN A 137 -3.15 10.98 0.44
CA ASN A 137 -3.02 12.12 -0.46
C ASN A 137 -2.96 13.45 0.31
N ASP A 138 -3.75 13.61 1.37
CA ASP A 138 -3.72 14.79 2.25
C ASP A 138 -2.36 14.93 2.95
N LEU A 139 -1.78 13.84 3.49
CA LEU A 139 -0.44 13.86 4.08
C LEU A 139 0.63 14.35 3.08
N LEU A 140 0.58 13.85 1.84
CA LEU A 140 1.50 14.26 0.78
C LEU A 140 1.25 15.70 0.31
N ALA A 141 -0.01 16.12 0.24
CA ALA A 141 -0.37 17.50 -0.09
C ALA A 141 0.15 18.48 0.96
N ASP A 142 0.03 18.17 2.23
CA ASP A 142 0.52 19.02 3.31
C ASP A 142 2.06 19.07 3.34
N PHE A 143 2.74 17.95 3.05
CA PHE A 143 4.18 17.93 2.83
C PHE A 143 4.61 18.88 1.68
N LEU A 144 3.95 18.82 0.52
CA LEU A 144 4.25 19.68 -0.62
C LEU A 144 3.99 21.17 -0.29
N LYS A 145 2.83 21.49 0.32
CA LYS A 145 2.49 22.84 0.74
C LYS A 145 3.51 23.41 1.74
N LYS A 146 3.94 22.60 2.73
CA LYS A 146 5.00 23.00 3.68
C LYS A 146 6.30 23.33 2.93
N GLY A 147 6.72 22.50 1.99
CA GLY A 147 7.91 22.72 1.17
C GLY A 147 7.82 23.99 0.32
N ILE A 148 6.66 24.27 -0.28
CA ILE A 148 6.41 25.53 -1.04
C ILE A 148 6.51 26.74 -0.10
N ASN A 149 5.87 26.68 1.05
CA ASN A 149 5.88 27.79 2.02
C ASN A 149 7.29 28.09 2.57
N CYS A 150 8.16 27.06 2.67
CA CYS A 150 9.55 27.23 3.08
C CYS A 150 10.49 27.64 1.93
N GLY A 151 10.01 27.65 0.68
CA GLY A 151 10.83 27.96 -0.51
C GLY A 151 11.70 26.80 -1.00
N ASP A 152 11.57 25.60 -0.43
CA ASP A 152 12.31 24.41 -0.84
C ASP A 152 11.72 23.74 -2.08
N ILE A 153 10.42 23.89 -2.29
CA ILE A 153 9.66 23.37 -3.44
C ILE A 153 9.18 24.56 -4.26
N ARG A 154 9.30 24.48 -5.57
CA ARG A 154 8.86 25.54 -6.48
C ARG A 154 7.34 25.75 -6.41
N PRO A 155 6.85 27.01 -6.45
CA PRO A 155 5.45 27.34 -6.20
C PRO A 155 4.52 27.07 -7.40
N ASP A 156 5.06 26.76 -8.56
CA ASP A 156 4.31 26.55 -9.81
C ASP A 156 3.87 25.09 -10.04
N ILE A 157 4.12 24.18 -9.09
CA ILE A 157 3.62 22.81 -9.19
C ILE A 157 2.13 22.73 -8.84
N GLU A 158 1.43 21.85 -9.54
CA GLU A 158 0.07 21.47 -9.20
C GLU A 158 0.08 20.32 -8.21
N ILE A 159 -0.45 20.51 -7.00
CA ILE A 159 -0.35 19.55 -5.88
C ILE A 159 -0.85 18.15 -6.26
N VAL A 160 -2.10 18.04 -6.74
CA VAL A 160 -2.73 16.74 -7.02
C VAL A 160 -2.02 16.01 -8.17
N PRO A 161 -1.77 16.63 -9.36
CA PRO A 161 -0.99 15.98 -10.41
C PRO A 161 0.41 15.56 -9.96
N THR A 162 1.08 16.36 -9.10
CA THR A 162 2.39 16.02 -8.55
C THR A 162 2.34 14.76 -7.68
N ILE A 163 1.31 14.62 -6.83
CA ILE A 163 1.12 13.43 -5.98
C ILE A 163 0.91 12.18 -6.86
N PHE A 164 0.02 12.22 -7.85
CA PHE A 164 -0.21 11.07 -8.73
C PHE A 164 1.02 10.73 -9.58
N SER A 165 1.77 11.75 -10.05
CA SER A 165 3.04 11.55 -10.75
C SER A 165 4.07 10.87 -9.85
N PHE A 166 4.18 11.32 -8.60
CA PHE A 166 5.06 10.68 -7.60
C PHE A 166 4.70 9.21 -7.41
N TRP A 167 3.41 8.88 -7.21
CA TRP A 167 2.96 7.50 -7.06
C TRP A 167 3.35 6.63 -8.24
N GLY A 168 3.05 7.08 -9.47
CA GLY A 168 3.37 6.33 -10.69
C GLY A 168 4.86 6.08 -10.85
N MET A 169 5.67 7.13 -10.64
CA MET A 169 7.12 7.05 -10.81
C MET A 169 7.79 6.24 -9.69
N ALA A 170 7.45 6.48 -8.42
CA ALA A 170 8.04 5.77 -7.29
C ALA A 170 7.71 4.27 -7.34
N ALA A 171 6.44 3.92 -7.58
CA ALA A 171 6.02 2.53 -7.74
C ALA A 171 6.71 1.85 -8.94
N GLY A 172 6.83 2.56 -10.06
CA GLY A 172 7.53 2.08 -11.25
C GLY A 172 9.01 1.81 -10.99
N LEU A 173 9.70 2.72 -10.31
CA LEU A 173 11.11 2.56 -9.92
C LEU A 173 11.31 1.34 -8.99
N ILE A 174 10.48 1.21 -7.97
CA ILE A 174 10.55 0.10 -7.01
C ILE A 174 10.29 -1.24 -7.70
N ARG A 175 9.26 -1.34 -8.55
CA ARG A 175 8.97 -2.55 -9.33
C ARG A 175 10.11 -2.90 -10.29
N LEU A 176 10.67 -1.91 -10.98
CA LEU A 176 11.76 -2.13 -11.93
C LEU A 176 13.03 -2.59 -11.20
N ALA A 177 13.39 -1.94 -10.09
CA ALA A 177 14.52 -2.32 -9.27
C ALA A 177 14.43 -3.78 -8.83
N LYS A 178 13.23 -4.21 -8.37
CA LYS A 178 13.01 -5.58 -7.90
C LYS A 178 13.00 -6.60 -9.04
N ASN A 179 12.29 -6.30 -10.14
CA ASN A 179 12.10 -7.25 -11.24
C ASN A 179 13.34 -7.38 -12.15
N LYS A 180 14.24 -6.40 -12.13
CA LYS A 180 15.43 -6.32 -13.00
C LYS A 180 16.72 -6.14 -12.21
N GLU A 181 16.76 -6.56 -10.95
CA GLU A 181 17.85 -6.31 -10.01
C GLU A 181 19.22 -6.68 -10.58
N GLU A 182 19.38 -7.92 -11.05
CA GLU A 182 20.65 -8.42 -11.63
C GLU A 182 21.05 -7.64 -12.90
N TYR A 183 20.08 -7.40 -13.80
CA TYR A 183 20.33 -6.66 -15.03
C TYR A 183 20.74 -5.21 -14.76
N ILE A 184 20.06 -4.52 -13.84
CA ILE A 184 20.37 -3.15 -13.44
C ILE A 184 21.76 -3.09 -12.80
N ALA A 185 22.05 -3.99 -11.86
CA ALA A 185 23.33 -4.06 -11.20
C ALA A 185 24.48 -4.25 -12.20
N GLN A 186 24.32 -5.16 -13.15
CA GLN A 186 25.30 -5.40 -14.20
C GLN A 186 25.52 -4.18 -15.12
N ARG A 187 24.43 -3.51 -15.53
CA ARG A 187 24.50 -2.37 -16.47
C ARG A 187 25.00 -1.08 -15.84
N MET A 188 24.71 -0.87 -14.55
CA MET A 188 25.13 0.32 -13.80
C MET A 188 26.47 0.13 -13.09
N GLU A 189 26.95 -1.11 -12.95
CA GLU A 189 28.09 -1.45 -12.07
C GLU A 189 27.89 -1.00 -10.63
N LYS A 190 26.61 -0.95 -10.18
CA LYS A 190 26.15 -0.48 -8.88
C LYS A 190 24.99 -1.34 -8.39
N SER A 191 24.64 -1.20 -7.11
CA SER A 191 23.52 -1.93 -6.53
C SER A 191 22.14 -1.45 -7.05
N GLY A 192 21.11 -2.30 -6.94
CA GLY A 192 19.73 -1.88 -7.18
C GLY A 192 19.26 -0.74 -6.28
N GLN A 193 19.85 -0.63 -5.08
CA GLN A 193 19.60 0.48 -4.15
C GLN A 193 20.14 1.80 -4.70
N ASP A 194 21.33 1.81 -5.33
CA ASP A 194 21.88 3.00 -5.98
C ASP A 194 20.98 3.48 -7.13
N PHE A 195 20.37 2.54 -7.86
CA PHE A 195 19.38 2.87 -8.90
C PHE A 195 18.15 3.56 -8.30
N LEU A 196 17.62 3.04 -7.19
CA LEU A 196 16.48 3.66 -6.51
C LEU A 196 16.80 5.07 -6.01
N PHE A 197 17.95 5.25 -5.34
CA PHE A 197 18.37 6.57 -4.88
C PHE A 197 18.54 7.57 -6.02
N TYR A 198 19.13 7.15 -7.14
CA TYR A 198 19.25 7.97 -8.32
C TYR A 198 17.87 8.38 -8.87
N GLY A 199 16.95 7.42 -9.01
CA GLY A 199 15.60 7.69 -9.49
C GLY A 199 14.81 8.62 -8.58
N PHE A 200 14.86 8.41 -7.27
CA PHE A 200 14.20 9.28 -6.29
C PHE A 200 14.81 10.70 -6.27
N ASP A 201 16.13 10.83 -6.40
CA ASP A 201 16.76 12.14 -6.49
C ASP A 201 16.36 12.88 -7.78
N MET A 202 16.23 12.18 -8.91
CA MET A 202 15.68 12.77 -10.14
C MET A 202 14.25 13.31 -9.92
N LEU A 203 13.37 12.53 -9.26
CA LEU A 203 12.01 12.96 -8.95
C LEU A 203 12.01 14.19 -8.04
N TYR A 204 12.85 14.20 -7.00
CA TYR A 204 12.98 15.33 -6.10
C TYR A 204 13.41 16.60 -6.86
N ARG A 205 14.45 16.50 -7.70
CA ARG A 205 14.94 17.63 -8.51
C ARG A 205 13.89 18.21 -9.45
N SER A 206 12.87 17.46 -9.83
CA SER A 206 11.79 17.95 -10.69
C SER A 206 10.84 18.92 -9.99
N ILE A 207 10.83 18.94 -8.64
CA ILE A 207 9.91 19.75 -7.83
C ILE A 207 10.61 20.82 -6.98
N VAL A 208 11.94 20.81 -6.86
CA VAL A 208 12.66 21.83 -6.09
C VAL A 208 12.90 23.10 -6.89
N SER A 209 13.16 24.18 -6.16
CA SER A 209 13.44 25.51 -6.69
C SER A 209 14.86 25.63 -7.24
#